data_9fc0d66b07ef42d4824b66e865ada060
#
_entry.id   9fc0d66b07ef42d4824b66e865ada060
#
_cell.length_a   1.000
_cell.length_b   1.000
_cell.length_c   1.000
_cell.angle_alpha   90.00
_cell.angle_beta   90.00
_cell.angle_gamma   90.00
#
_symmetry.space_group_name_H-M   'P 1'
#
loop_
_entity.id
_entity.type
_entity.pdbx_description
1 polymer ?
#
loop_
_entity_poly.entity_id
_entity_poly.type
_entity_poly.pdbx_seq_one_letter_code
_entity_poly.pdbx_strand_id
1 'polypeptide(L)'
;MRGFWLRQNDNQKLMKVRDTMDAVKDAPTIDFAKMDGLVPGIVQDAKTGEMLMLGFLNETSYRKTIETGFVTFWSRTRQKLWMKGETSGNRLRVLSASTDCDQDTLLFLVDVEGDGLVCHEGTVSCFTRPVPFGSAQGKAVL
;
A
#
# COMPACT_ATOMS: atom_id res chain seq x y z
N MET A 1 4.72 20.44 35.94
CA MET A 1 5.13 20.43 34.53
C MET A 1 5.16 19.02 33.90
N ARG A 2 5.74 18.02 34.55
CA ARG A 2 5.75 16.64 34.04
C ARG A 2 4.34 16.06 33.89
N GLY A 3 3.40 16.34 34.79
CA GLY A 3 2.04 15.87 34.74
C GLY A 3 1.21 16.45 33.59
N PHE A 4 1.47 17.71 33.20
CA PHE A 4 0.79 18.38 32.09
C PHE A 4 1.22 17.78 30.74
N TRP A 5 2.51 17.49 30.61
CA TRP A 5 3.07 16.92 29.39
C TRP A 5 2.57 15.49 29.14
N LEU A 6 2.50 14.68 30.19
CA LEU A 6 1.94 13.32 30.13
C LEU A 6 0.45 13.34 29.72
N ARG A 7 -0.34 14.26 30.28
CA ARG A 7 -1.77 14.40 29.94
C ARG A 7 -1.99 14.81 28.49
N GLN A 8 -1.15 15.67 27.96
CA GLN A 8 -1.23 16.10 26.58
C GLN A 8 -0.89 14.96 25.60
N ASN A 9 0.11 14.16 25.93
CA ASN A 9 0.49 12.98 25.16
C ASN A 9 -0.59 11.90 25.19
N ASP A 10 -1.22 11.68 26.35
CA ASP A 10 -2.33 10.72 26.48
C ASP A 10 -3.55 11.16 25.68
N ASN A 11 -3.87 12.43 25.66
CA ASN A 11 -4.96 12.98 24.85
C ASN A 11 -4.69 12.86 23.36
N GLN A 12 -3.47 13.12 22.91
CA GLN A 12 -3.07 12.95 21.52
C GLN A 12 -3.15 11.48 21.10
N LYS A 13 -2.73 10.56 21.96
CA LYS A 13 -2.80 9.12 21.73
C LYS A 13 -4.24 8.64 21.64
N LEU A 14 -5.12 9.13 22.52
CA LEU A 14 -6.55 8.84 22.51
C LEU A 14 -7.24 9.40 21.26
N MET A 15 -6.87 10.61 20.83
CA MET A 15 -7.39 11.22 19.60
C MET A 15 -6.97 10.43 18.36
N LYS A 16 -5.73 9.95 18.28
CA LYS A 16 -5.26 9.07 17.20
C LYS A 16 -6.04 7.75 17.14
N VAL A 17 -6.31 7.14 18.27
CA VAL A 17 -7.08 5.90 18.36
C VAL A 17 -8.53 6.13 17.92
N ARG A 18 -9.14 7.23 18.34
CA ARG A 18 -10.49 7.61 17.93
C ARG A 18 -10.57 7.88 16.44
N ASP A 19 -9.64 8.63 15.88
CA ASP A 19 -9.58 8.93 14.45
C ASP A 19 -9.43 7.65 13.64
N THR A 20 -8.62 6.69 14.10
CA THR A 20 -8.45 5.39 13.45
C THR A 20 -9.73 4.57 13.52
N MET A 21 -10.41 4.55 14.66
CA MET A 21 -11.66 3.81 14.83
C MET A 21 -12.80 4.43 14.01
N ASP A 22 -12.90 5.76 13.97
CA ASP A 22 -13.88 6.47 13.17
C ASP A 22 -13.61 6.27 11.67
N ALA A 23 -12.36 6.29 11.26
CA ALA A 23 -11.94 6.02 9.89
C ALA A 23 -12.29 4.59 9.45
N VAL A 24 -12.14 3.60 10.33
CA VAL A 24 -12.53 2.21 10.07
C VAL A 24 -14.06 2.09 9.96
N LYS A 25 -14.79 2.82 10.78
CA LYS A 25 -16.27 2.81 10.78
C LYS A 25 -16.86 3.43 9.51
N ASP A 26 -16.21 4.47 8.98
CA ASP A 26 -16.64 5.18 7.78
C ASP A 26 -15.87 4.72 6.52
N ALA A 27 -15.01 3.71 6.63
CA ALA A 27 -14.22 3.20 5.52
C ALA A 27 -15.14 2.64 4.43
N PRO A 28 -14.88 2.97 3.16
CA PRO A 28 -15.64 2.38 2.07
C PRO A 28 -15.45 0.87 2.02
N THR A 29 -16.52 0.15 1.68
CA THR A 29 -16.48 -1.29 1.50
C THR A 29 -15.75 -1.61 0.20
N ILE A 30 -14.75 -2.48 0.25
CA ILE A 30 -14.05 -2.92 -0.95
C ILE A 30 -14.85 -4.06 -1.60
N ASP A 31 -15.08 -3.94 -2.89
CA ASP A 31 -15.85 -4.92 -3.66
C ASP A 31 -14.96 -6.01 -4.23
N PHE A 32 -14.66 -7.02 -3.42
CA PHE A 32 -13.86 -8.16 -3.85
C PHE A 32 -14.63 -9.09 -4.80
N ALA A 33 -15.95 -9.03 -4.80
CA ALA A 33 -16.77 -9.96 -5.58
C ALA A 33 -16.72 -9.72 -7.09
N LYS A 34 -16.52 -8.46 -7.51
CA LYS A 34 -16.47 -8.11 -8.94
C LYS A 34 -15.40 -8.86 -9.72
N MET A 35 -14.27 -9.19 -9.09
CA MET A 35 -13.11 -9.76 -9.75
C MET A 35 -12.69 -11.10 -9.12
N ASP A 36 -13.68 -11.93 -8.85
CA ASP A 36 -13.51 -13.28 -8.30
C ASP A 36 -12.72 -13.31 -6.99
N GLY A 37 -12.95 -12.31 -6.15
CA GLY A 37 -12.34 -12.23 -4.82
C GLY A 37 -11.02 -11.48 -4.77
N LEU A 38 -10.53 -10.94 -5.89
CA LEU A 38 -9.27 -10.19 -5.97
C LEU A 38 -9.51 -8.75 -6.38
N VAL A 39 -8.70 -7.85 -5.85
CA VAL A 39 -8.62 -6.47 -6.31
C VAL A 39 -7.15 -6.09 -6.55
N PRO A 40 -6.86 -5.30 -7.58
CA PRO A 40 -5.52 -4.78 -7.77
C PRO A 40 -5.20 -3.71 -6.71
N GLY A 41 -3.97 -3.71 -6.24
CA GLY A 41 -3.44 -2.71 -5.34
C GLY A 41 -2.23 -2.02 -5.93
N ILE A 42 -2.35 -0.72 -6.18
CA ILE A 42 -1.27 0.12 -6.66
C ILE A 42 -0.46 0.59 -5.45
N VAL A 43 0.86 0.55 -5.58
CA VAL A 43 1.77 1.06 -4.56
C VAL A 43 2.54 2.24 -5.11
N GLN A 44 2.44 3.37 -4.44
CA GLN A 44 3.08 4.62 -4.81
C GLN A 44 3.93 5.13 -3.65
N ASP A 45 5.13 5.63 -3.95
CA ASP A 45 5.99 6.26 -2.96
C ASP A 45 5.36 7.58 -2.50
N ALA A 46 5.14 7.72 -1.19
CA ALA A 46 4.51 8.92 -0.63
C ALA A 46 5.39 10.16 -0.74
N LYS A 47 6.72 10.00 -0.79
CA LYS A 47 7.67 11.12 -0.86
C LYS A 47 7.90 11.61 -2.28
N THR A 48 8.08 10.68 -3.22
CA THR A 48 8.47 11.00 -4.59
C THR A 48 7.31 11.00 -5.56
N GLY A 49 6.20 10.34 -5.23
CA GLY A 49 5.08 10.12 -6.12
C GLY A 49 5.33 9.02 -7.15
N GLU A 50 6.46 8.32 -7.09
CA GLU A 50 6.79 7.27 -8.04
C GLU A 50 5.87 6.08 -7.88
N MET A 51 5.37 5.54 -8.99
CA MET A 51 4.63 4.28 -9.00
C MET A 51 5.61 3.13 -8.84
N LEU A 52 5.44 2.35 -7.77
CA LEU A 52 6.42 1.33 -7.40
C LEU A 52 6.07 -0.04 -7.94
N MET A 53 4.82 -0.47 -7.77
CA MET A 53 4.36 -1.77 -8.21
C MET A 53 2.85 -1.87 -8.19
N LEU A 54 2.33 -2.95 -8.75
CA LEU A 54 0.93 -3.37 -8.60
C LEU A 54 0.94 -4.85 -8.19
N GLY A 55 0.13 -5.19 -7.20
CA GLY A 55 -0.13 -6.56 -6.80
C GLY A 55 -1.61 -6.79 -6.59
N PHE A 56 -1.99 -8.00 -6.22
CA PHE A 56 -3.39 -8.36 -6.01
C PHE A 56 -3.64 -8.66 -4.54
N LEU A 57 -4.81 -8.27 -4.07
CA LEU A 57 -5.25 -8.53 -2.70
C LEU A 57 -6.57 -9.27 -2.73
N ASN A 58 -6.69 -10.25 -1.84
CA ASN A 58 -8.00 -10.78 -1.45
C ASN A 58 -8.41 -10.11 -0.12
N GLU A 59 -9.58 -10.45 0.38
CA GLU A 59 -10.08 -9.87 1.62
C GLU A 59 -9.12 -10.14 2.80
N THR A 60 -8.53 -11.33 2.87
CA THR A 60 -7.61 -11.72 3.94
C THR A 60 -6.33 -10.88 3.89
N SER A 61 -5.71 -10.73 2.72
CA SER A 61 -4.49 -9.93 2.58
C SER A 61 -4.74 -8.44 2.80
N TYR A 62 -5.91 -7.94 2.39
CA TYR A 62 -6.33 -6.57 2.67
C TYR A 62 -6.45 -6.31 4.17
N ARG A 63 -7.15 -7.18 4.89
CA ARG A 63 -7.27 -7.08 6.34
C ARG A 63 -5.90 -7.14 7.03
N LYS A 64 -5.03 -8.03 6.55
CA LYS A 64 -3.66 -8.14 7.06
C LYS A 64 -2.88 -6.85 6.85
N THR A 65 -3.01 -6.23 5.69
CA THR A 65 -2.38 -4.93 5.39
C THR A 65 -2.84 -3.86 6.37
N ILE A 66 -4.15 -3.75 6.59
CA ILE A 66 -4.70 -2.74 7.52
C ILE A 66 -4.28 -3.03 8.96
N GLU A 67 -4.28 -4.29 9.36
CA GLU A 67 -3.91 -4.71 10.71
C GLU A 67 -2.44 -4.47 11.03
N THR A 68 -1.54 -4.82 10.10
CA THR A 68 -0.09 -4.73 10.32
C THR A 68 0.50 -3.37 9.96
N GLY A 69 -0.14 -2.64 9.05
CA GLY A 69 0.41 -1.42 8.46
C GLY A 69 1.41 -1.66 7.34
N PHE A 70 1.61 -2.91 6.92
CA PHE A 70 2.51 -3.27 5.83
C PHE A 70 1.75 -3.94 4.71
N VAL A 71 2.05 -3.56 3.45
CA VAL A 71 1.33 -4.09 2.29
C VAL A 71 1.55 -5.60 2.18
N THR A 72 0.46 -6.33 2.27
CA THR A 72 0.42 -7.79 2.15
C THR A 72 -0.49 -8.15 0.99
N PHE A 73 0.04 -8.88 0.03
CA PHE A 73 -0.66 -9.30 -1.17
C PHE A 73 -1.12 -10.75 -1.05
N TRP A 74 -2.01 -11.12 -1.97
CA TRP A 74 -2.33 -12.51 -2.25
C TRP A 74 -1.58 -12.95 -3.50
N SER A 75 -0.72 -13.96 -3.36
CA SER A 75 -0.01 -14.52 -4.51
C SER A 75 -0.93 -15.50 -5.24
N ARG A 76 -1.31 -15.15 -6.47
CA ARG A 76 -2.19 -16.00 -7.31
C ARG A 76 -1.51 -17.30 -7.72
N THR A 77 -0.21 -17.24 -7.97
CA THR A 77 0.55 -18.41 -8.41
C THR A 77 0.86 -19.38 -7.28
N ARG A 78 1.15 -18.84 -6.09
CA ARG A 78 1.51 -19.64 -4.91
C ARG A 78 0.32 -19.94 -4.00
N GLN A 79 -0.83 -19.28 -4.23
CA GLN A 79 -2.04 -19.42 -3.42
C GLN A 79 -1.77 -19.20 -1.93
N LYS A 80 -1.06 -18.12 -1.60
CA LYS A 80 -0.74 -17.76 -0.22
C LYS A 80 -0.58 -16.26 -0.03
N LEU A 81 -0.64 -15.83 1.22
CA LEU A 81 -0.33 -14.46 1.62
C LEU A 81 1.16 -14.17 1.40
N TRP A 82 1.43 -12.96 0.97
CA TRP A 82 2.79 -12.51 0.72
C TRP A 82 2.94 -11.05 1.17
N MET A 83 3.64 -10.86 2.29
CA MET A 83 4.00 -9.52 2.75
C MET A 83 5.22 -9.06 1.93
N LYS A 84 5.05 -8.00 1.16
CA LYS A 84 6.13 -7.45 0.33
C LYS A 84 7.30 -7.04 1.23
N GLY A 85 8.49 -7.51 0.92
CA GLY A 85 9.71 -7.17 1.65
C GLY A 85 9.96 -8.00 2.91
N GLU A 86 9.16 -9.04 3.19
CA GLU A 86 9.36 -9.87 4.40
C GLU A 86 10.73 -10.56 4.44
N THR A 87 11.30 -10.87 3.27
CA THR A 87 12.61 -11.49 3.16
C THR A 87 13.72 -10.46 2.94
N SER A 88 13.49 -9.48 2.05
CA SER A 88 14.49 -8.48 1.70
C SER A 88 14.66 -7.40 2.76
N GLY A 89 13.69 -7.21 3.64
CA GLY A 89 13.65 -6.09 4.57
C GLY A 89 13.07 -4.80 3.99
N ASN A 90 12.75 -4.78 2.70
CA ASN A 90 12.20 -3.62 2.00
C ASN A 90 10.68 -3.65 2.07
N ARG A 91 10.14 -3.61 3.29
CA ARG A 91 8.70 -3.64 3.51
C ARG A 91 8.07 -2.31 3.12
N LEU A 92 6.80 -2.37 2.76
CA LEU A 92 6.03 -1.20 2.32
C LEU A 92 5.12 -0.75 3.46
N ARG A 93 5.57 0.24 4.22
CA ARG A 93 4.79 0.79 5.33
C ARG A 93 3.73 1.74 4.79
N VAL A 94 2.47 1.43 5.06
CA VAL A 94 1.33 2.20 4.57
C VAL A 94 1.20 3.50 5.36
N LEU A 95 1.25 4.63 4.65
CA LEU A 95 0.97 5.94 5.22
C LEU A 95 -0.45 6.39 4.94
N SER A 96 -1.00 6.03 3.78
CA SER A 96 -2.42 6.22 3.47
C SER A 96 -2.91 5.18 2.48
N ALA A 97 -4.20 4.90 2.53
CA ALA A 97 -4.85 3.96 1.62
C ALA A 97 -6.17 4.56 1.16
N SER A 98 -6.47 4.34 -0.11
CA SER A 98 -7.75 4.77 -0.71
C SER A 98 -8.22 3.74 -1.72
N THR A 99 -9.51 3.76 -2.03
CA THR A 99 -10.09 2.99 -3.11
C THR A 99 -10.62 3.94 -4.18
N ASP A 100 -10.83 3.40 -5.38
CA ASP A 100 -11.38 4.18 -6.48
C ASP A 100 -12.90 4.35 -6.38
N CYS A 101 -13.50 4.99 -7.36
CA CYS A 101 -14.92 5.39 -7.33
C CYS A 101 -15.89 4.20 -7.28
N ASP A 102 -15.52 3.05 -7.83
CA ASP A 102 -16.35 1.85 -7.83
C ASP A 102 -15.84 0.76 -6.89
N GLN A 103 -14.87 1.09 -6.04
CA GLN A 103 -14.44 0.29 -4.89
C GLN A 103 -13.81 -1.07 -5.24
N ASP A 104 -13.17 -1.16 -6.39
CA ASP A 104 -12.54 -2.38 -6.86
C ASP A 104 -11.02 -2.29 -7.10
N THR A 105 -10.41 -1.15 -6.77
CA THR A 105 -8.96 -0.92 -6.87
C THR A 105 -8.48 -0.17 -5.64
N LEU A 106 -7.33 -0.57 -5.13
CA LEU A 106 -6.72 0.06 -3.96
C LEU A 106 -5.48 0.87 -4.37
N LEU A 107 -5.25 1.99 -3.69
CA LEU A 107 -4.03 2.77 -3.79
C LEU A 107 -3.41 2.90 -2.40
N PHE A 108 -2.17 2.45 -2.26
CA PHE A 108 -1.38 2.60 -1.04
C PHE A 108 -0.27 3.60 -1.27
N LEU A 109 -0.26 4.69 -0.49
CA LEU A 109 0.89 5.57 -0.39
C LEU A 109 1.78 5.05 0.73
N VAL A 110 3.04 4.76 0.39
CA VAL A 110 3.92 4.04 1.30
C VAL A 110 5.24 4.76 1.54
N ASP A 111 5.86 4.40 2.66
CA ASP A 111 7.26 4.65 2.94
C ASP A 111 7.99 3.30 2.84
N VAL A 112 8.97 3.20 1.94
CA VAL A 112 9.68 1.94 1.69
C VAL A 112 10.79 1.79 2.72
N GLU A 113 10.78 0.69 3.46
CA GLU A 113 11.83 0.36 4.43
C GLU A 113 13.07 -0.23 3.74
N GLY A 114 14.14 -0.37 4.49
CA GLY A 114 15.38 -0.96 4.00
C GLY A 114 16.14 -0.03 3.06
N ASP A 115 16.67 -0.59 1.97
CA ASP A 115 17.42 0.16 0.96
C ASP A 115 16.53 0.82 -0.11
N GLY A 116 15.22 0.66 -0.01
CA GLY A 116 14.27 1.30 -0.91
C GLY A 116 14.06 0.60 -2.25
N LEU A 117 14.63 -0.57 -2.45
CA LEU A 117 14.51 -1.33 -3.70
C LEU A 117 13.30 -2.25 -3.65
N VAL A 118 12.22 -1.85 -4.30
CA VAL A 118 10.95 -2.59 -4.25
C VAL A 118 10.96 -3.81 -5.16
N CYS A 119 11.53 -3.67 -6.35
CA CYS A 119 11.55 -4.75 -7.34
C CYS A 119 12.59 -5.82 -6.98
N HIS A 120 12.25 -7.10 -7.18
CA HIS A 120 13.19 -8.20 -6.97
C HIS A 120 14.39 -8.16 -7.92
N GLU A 121 14.32 -7.40 -9.00
CA GLU A 121 15.43 -7.16 -9.93
C GLU A 121 16.41 -6.09 -9.42
N GLY A 122 16.19 -5.54 -8.21
CA GLY A 122 17.09 -4.56 -7.61
C GLY A 122 16.86 -3.13 -8.05
N THR A 123 15.65 -2.80 -8.52
CA THR A 123 15.27 -1.43 -8.88
C THR A 123 14.27 -0.86 -7.87
N VAL A 124 14.19 0.46 -7.79
CA VAL A 124 13.23 1.15 -6.92
C VAL A 124 11.80 0.81 -7.34
N SER A 125 11.51 0.85 -8.63
CA SER A 125 10.20 0.55 -9.19
C SER A 125 10.23 -0.72 -10.02
N CYS A 126 9.10 -1.42 -10.08
CA CYS A 126 8.91 -2.54 -11.00
C CYS A 126 8.69 -2.09 -12.45
N PHE A 127 8.31 -0.83 -12.65
CA PHE A 127 7.98 -0.28 -13.96
C PHE A 127 9.25 0.23 -14.66
N THR A 128 10.04 -0.69 -15.20
CA THR A 128 11.36 -0.38 -15.78
C THR A 128 11.46 -0.62 -17.28
N ARG A 129 10.43 -1.22 -17.90
CA ARG A 129 10.47 -1.62 -19.30
C ARG A 129 9.47 -0.82 -20.11
N PRO A 130 9.92 0.17 -20.89
CA PRO A 130 9.01 0.99 -21.68
C PRO A 130 8.31 0.16 -22.76
N VAL A 131 7.04 0.47 -22.99
CA VAL A 131 6.28 -0.09 -24.09
C VAL A 131 6.18 0.97 -25.17
N PRO A 132 6.78 0.77 -26.36
CA PRO A 132 6.67 1.76 -27.42
C PRO A 132 5.24 1.83 -27.97
N PHE A 133 4.75 3.05 -28.17
CA PHE A 133 3.47 3.29 -28.80
C PHE A 133 3.56 4.57 -29.63
N GLY A 134 3.18 4.49 -30.92
CA GLY A 134 3.32 5.60 -31.86
C GLY A 134 4.77 5.90 -32.24
N SER A 135 4.96 6.70 -33.28
CA SER A 135 6.26 6.98 -33.89
C SER A 135 7.17 7.88 -33.03
N ALA A 136 6.61 8.66 -32.13
CA ALA A 136 7.36 9.60 -31.29
C ALA A 136 7.73 9.08 -29.91
N GLN A 137 7.46 7.82 -29.60
CA GLN A 137 7.37 7.39 -28.22
C GLN A 137 8.29 6.24 -27.81
N GLY A 138 9.30 6.00 -28.57
CA GLY A 138 10.35 5.07 -28.15
C GLY A 138 11.24 5.58 -27.03
N LYS A 139 10.94 6.75 -26.45
CA LYS A 139 11.74 7.33 -25.37
C LYS A 139 10.95 7.31 -24.09
N ALA A 140 11.52 6.69 -23.05
CA ALA A 140 10.98 6.75 -21.72
C ALA A 140 10.89 8.21 -21.26
N VAL A 141 9.71 8.64 -20.85
CA VAL A 141 9.43 9.99 -20.35
C VAL A 141 9.53 10.03 -18.83
N LEU A 142 10.12 9.04 -18.24
CA LEU A 142 10.24 8.92 -16.79
C LEU A 142 11.58 9.42 -16.30
#